data_4ba01067e495a2022b94cf0348e7df98
#
_entry.id   4ba01067e495a2022b94cf0348e7df98
#
_cell.length_a   1.000
_cell.length_b   1.000
_cell.length_c   1.000
_cell.angle_alpha   90.00
_cell.angle_beta   90.00
_cell.angle_gamma   90.00
#
_symmetry.space_group_name_H-M   'P 1'
#
loop_
_entity.id
_entity.type
_entity.pdbx_description
1 polymer ?
#
loop_
_entity_poly.entity_id
_entity_poly.type
_entity_poly.pdbx_seq_one_letter_code
_entity_poly.pdbx_strand_id
1 'polypeptide(L)'
;MSEALNIPEEELRIGVYVCHCGSNIAGVIPPKEVAEFAATLPGVVHATDTLYACADSGQSLIKEDIKKYKLNRVVVSACSVRMHEPTFRGAVAEAGLNPFLMEMANIREQCTWAHCHDPEGALKKAKDLTAAAVAKVSFLQPLDMIRVPVSKRALVIGGGV
;
A
#
# COMPACT_ATOMS: atom_id res chain seq x y z
N MET A 1 -21.36 -25.12 0.70
CA MET A 1 -21.83 -24.16 1.71
C MET A 1 -20.70 -23.15 1.87
N SER A 2 -20.85 -21.93 1.36
CA SER A 2 -19.86 -20.87 1.50
C SER A 2 -19.92 -20.37 2.94
N GLU A 3 -18.87 -20.61 3.74
CA GLU A 3 -18.71 -19.90 5.01
C GLU A 3 -18.66 -18.40 4.67
N ALA A 4 -19.63 -17.67 5.20
CA ALA A 4 -19.64 -16.23 5.11
C ALA A 4 -18.35 -15.71 5.78
N LEU A 5 -17.54 -14.98 5.01
CA LEU A 5 -16.36 -14.30 5.54
C LEU A 5 -16.82 -13.42 6.71
N ASN A 6 -16.38 -13.77 7.91
CA ASN A 6 -16.67 -13.01 9.12
C ASN A 6 -15.92 -11.68 9.04
N ILE A 7 -16.59 -10.66 8.49
CA ILE A 7 -16.06 -9.29 8.46
C ILE A 7 -16.13 -8.79 9.90
N PRO A 8 -15.04 -8.29 10.49
CA PRO A 8 -15.09 -7.74 11.84
C PRO A 8 -16.13 -6.60 11.90
N GLU A 9 -16.93 -6.56 12.98
CA GLU A 9 -17.88 -5.46 13.23
C GLU A 9 -17.21 -4.09 13.48
N GLU A 10 -15.88 -4.03 13.41
CA GLU A 10 -15.12 -2.79 13.61
C GLU A 10 -15.31 -1.86 12.40
N GLU A 11 -15.72 -0.63 12.65
CA GLU A 11 -15.84 0.41 11.62
C GLU A 11 -14.49 0.59 10.89
N LEU A 12 -14.49 0.39 9.59
CA LEU A 12 -13.28 0.54 8.77
C LEU A 12 -12.82 2.00 8.75
N ARG A 13 -11.53 2.20 9.08
CA ARG A 13 -10.87 3.50 9.09
C ARG A 13 -9.57 3.40 8.31
N ILE A 14 -9.67 3.57 7.01
CA ILE A 14 -8.58 3.36 6.05
C ILE A 14 -7.86 4.68 5.80
N GLY A 15 -6.53 4.67 5.93
CA GLY A 15 -5.65 5.74 5.44
C GLY A 15 -5.02 5.36 4.11
N VAL A 16 -5.05 6.27 3.13
CA VAL A 16 -4.46 6.06 1.79
C VAL A 16 -3.34 7.07 1.54
N TYR A 17 -2.16 6.59 1.16
CA TYR A 17 -0.97 7.40 0.90
C TYR A 17 -0.48 7.18 -0.53
N VAL A 18 -0.53 8.24 -1.34
CA VAL A 18 -0.12 8.19 -2.75
C VAL A 18 1.26 8.81 -2.90
N CYS A 19 2.23 8.02 -3.35
CA CYS A 19 3.61 8.45 -3.49
C CYS A 19 3.85 9.12 -4.85
N HIS A 20 4.59 10.24 -4.86
CA HIS A 20 5.08 10.86 -6.10
C HIS A 20 6.21 10.04 -6.72
N CYS A 21 7.02 9.38 -5.89
CA CYS A 21 8.24 8.65 -6.29
C CYS A 21 9.16 9.52 -7.18
N GLY A 22 9.37 10.77 -6.78
CA GLY A 22 10.00 11.79 -7.63
C GLY A 22 9.21 12.00 -8.92
N SER A 23 9.89 11.95 -10.05
CA SER A 23 9.27 12.08 -11.38
C SER A 23 8.67 10.76 -11.91
N ASN A 24 8.92 9.63 -11.26
CA ASN A 24 8.50 8.33 -11.80
C ASN A 24 6.98 8.13 -11.82
N ILE A 25 6.27 8.67 -10.84
CA ILE A 25 4.81 8.68 -10.79
C ILE A 25 4.31 10.08 -11.14
N ALA A 26 4.76 11.10 -10.43
CA ALA A 26 4.29 12.48 -10.61
C ALA A 26 4.67 13.09 -11.97
N GLY A 27 5.64 12.55 -12.68
CA GLY A 27 5.97 12.97 -14.04
C GLY A 27 5.00 12.43 -15.12
N VAL A 28 4.12 11.50 -14.78
CA VAL A 28 3.15 10.88 -15.71
C VAL A 28 1.71 11.19 -15.29
N ILE A 29 1.40 11.09 -14.01
CA ILE A 29 0.06 11.34 -13.48
C ILE A 29 0.12 12.34 -12.32
N PRO A 30 -0.94 13.07 -11.99
CA PRO A 30 -1.05 13.90 -10.79
C PRO A 30 -1.41 13.01 -9.56
N PRO A 31 -0.46 12.73 -8.63
CA PRO A 31 -0.74 11.87 -7.47
C PRO A 31 -1.83 12.42 -6.56
N LYS A 32 -1.95 13.75 -6.51
CA LYS A 32 -3.00 14.44 -5.75
C LYS A 32 -4.41 14.02 -6.20
N GLU A 33 -4.64 13.91 -7.51
CA GLU A 33 -5.95 13.47 -8.03
C GLU A 33 -6.26 12.01 -7.67
N VAL A 34 -5.23 11.17 -7.56
CA VAL A 34 -5.41 9.79 -7.08
C VAL A 34 -5.78 9.78 -5.61
N ALA A 35 -5.17 10.66 -4.79
CA ALA A 35 -5.50 10.79 -3.37
C ALA A 35 -6.92 11.38 -3.17
N GLU A 36 -7.29 12.41 -3.94
CA GLU A 36 -8.64 12.98 -3.92
C GLU A 36 -9.71 11.94 -4.30
N PHE A 37 -9.44 11.14 -5.32
CA PHE A 37 -10.31 10.01 -5.67
C PHE A 37 -10.37 8.97 -4.55
N ALA A 38 -9.22 8.60 -3.97
CA ALA A 38 -9.18 7.62 -2.87
C ALA A 38 -10.00 8.07 -1.66
N ALA A 39 -10.05 9.37 -1.37
CA ALA A 39 -10.85 9.93 -0.29
C ALA A 39 -12.37 9.71 -0.47
N THR A 40 -12.84 9.40 -1.69
CA THR A 40 -14.25 9.11 -1.97
C THR A 40 -14.62 7.63 -1.79
N LEU A 41 -13.62 6.76 -1.57
CA LEU A 41 -13.85 5.32 -1.48
C LEU A 41 -14.41 4.92 -0.10
N PRO A 42 -15.24 3.86 -0.05
CA PRO A 42 -15.83 3.40 1.21
C PRO A 42 -14.76 3.05 2.26
N GLY A 43 -14.98 3.49 3.51
CA GLY A 43 -14.09 3.23 4.64
C GLY A 43 -12.82 4.08 4.67
N VAL A 44 -12.53 4.87 3.65
CA VAL A 44 -11.39 5.81 3.66
C VAL A 44 -11.75 7.05 4.47
N VAL A 45 -11.02 7.27 5.55
CA VAL A 45 -11.21 8.44 6.44
C VAL A 45 -10.11 9.48 6.27
N HIS A 46 -9.00 9.10 5.62
CA HIS A 46 -7.90 10.00 5.30
C HIS A 46 -7.21 9.54 4.02
N ALA A 47 -6.94 10.47 3.10
CA ALA A 47 -6.14 10.23 1.92
C ALA A 47 -5.27 11.45 1.63
N THR A 48 -4.00 11.21 1.31
CA THR A 48 -3.04 12.27 1.00
C THR A 48 -1.97 11.78 0.03
N ASP A 49 -1.29 12.69 -0.62
CA ASP A 49 -0.10 12.41 -1.42
C ASP A 49 1.17 12.86 -0.71
N THR A 50 2.29 12.25 -1.03
CA THR A 50 3.60 12.57 -0.46
C THR A 50 4.72 12.36 -1.48
N LEU A 51 5.77 13.18 -1.39
CA LEU A 51 6.89 13.14 -2.33
C LEU A 51 7.60 11.78 -2.32
N TYR A 52 7.87 11.24 -1.14
CA TYR A 52 8.56 9.96 -0.94
C TYR A 52 7.99 9.24 0.28
N ALA A 53 6.98 8.40 0.07
CA ALA A 53 6.36 7.65 1.15
C ALA A 53 7.35 6.74 1.90
N CYS A 54 8.37 6.22 1.21
CA CYS A 54 9.39 5.33 1.80
C CYS A 54 10.50 6.06 2.57
N ALA A 55 10.64 7.40 2.43
CA ALA A 55 11.57 8.20 3.22
C ALA A 55 11.08 8.37 4.68
N ASP A 56 11.98 8.77 5.56
CA ASP A 56 11.65 8.98 6.99
C ASP A 56 10.48 9.93 7.19
N SER A 57 10.41 11.00 6.39
CA SER A 57 9.28 11.95 6.43
C SER A 57 7.95 11.32 6.04
N GLY A 58 7.93 10.48 5.00
CA GLY A 58 6.73 9.78 4.57
C GLY A 58 6.29 8.71 5.56
N GLN A 59 7.24 7.96 6.13
CA GLN A 59 6.95 6.98 7.18
C GLN A 59 6.45 7.67 8.46
N SER A 60 7.02 8.80 8.83
CA SER A 60 6.56 9.59 10.00
C SER A 60 5.14 10.10 9.80
N LEU A 61 4.81 10.62 8.61
CA LEU A 61 3.46 11.02 8.24
C LEU A 61 2.46 9.87 8.45
N ILE A 62 2.76 8.67 7.92
CA ILE A 62 1.91 7.50 8.08
C ILE A 62 1.70 7.15 9.56
N LYS A 63 2.79 7.14 10.35
CA LYS A 63 2.76 6.83 11.79
C LYS A 63 1.93 7.83 12.61
N GLU A 64 2.06 9.10 12.31
CA GLU A 64 1.29 10.18 12.95
C GLU A 64 -0.19 10.09 12.61
N ASP A 65 -0.50 9.87 11.34
CA ASP A 65 -1.88 9.78 10.85
C ASP A 65 -2.61 8.53 11.37
N ILE A 66 -1.92 7.39 11.52
CA ILE A 66 -2.50 6.20 12.16
C ILE A 66 -3.05 6.57 13.54
N LYS A 67 -2.29 7.32 14.34
CA LYS A 67 -2.71 7.74 15.68
C LYS A 67 -3.78 8.83 15.63
N LYS A 68 -3.57 9.86 14.80
CA LYS A 68 -4.44 11.03 14.69
C LYS A 68 -5.83 10.68 14.22
N TYR A 69 -5.94 9.88 13.16
CA TYR A 69 -7.21 9.50 12.56
C TYR A 69 -7.72 8.14 13.06
N LYS A 70 -7.01 7.50 14.00
CA LYS A 70 -7.32 6.17 14.53
C LYS A 70 -7.52 5.15 13.40
N LEU A 71 -6.56 5.11 12.48
CA LEU A 71 -6.62 4.22 11.34
C LEU A 71 -6.47 2.76 11.81
N ASN A 72 -7.26 1.88 11.25
CA ASN A 72 -7.16 0.44 11.46
C ASN A 72 -6.78 -0.33 10.17
N ARG A 73 -6.63 0.38 9.05
CA ARG A 73 -6.12 -0.14 7.78
C ARG A 73 -5.28 0.94 7.07
N VAL A 74 -4.28 0.51 6.33
CA VAL A 74 -3.40 1.41 5.57
C VAL A 74 -3.24 0.92 4.14
N VAL A 75 -3.35 1.83 3.17
CA VAL A 75 -3.02 1.59 1.76
C VAL A 75 -1.91 2.54 1.33
N VAL A 76 -0.88 2.00 0.70
CA VAL A 76 0.21 2.79 0.12
C VAL A 76 0.24 2.56 -1.39
N SER A 77 -0.20 3.56 -2.16
CA SER A 77 -0.14 3.57 -3.62
C SER A 77 1.20 4.16 -4.06
N ALA A 78 2.15 3.29 -4.42
CA ALA A 78 3.55 3.66 -4.64
C ALA A 78 4.24 2.76 -5.69
N CYS A 79 5.53 2.51 -5.49
CA CYS A 79 6.33 1.60 -6.30
C CYS A 79 6.16 0.13 -5.91
N SER A 80 7.11 -0.70 -6.32
CA SER A 80 7.08 -2.15 -6.16
C SER A 80 6.94 -2.59 -4.71
N VAL A 81 5.96 -3.46 -4.47
CA VAL A 81 5.73 -4.20 -3.23
C VAL A 81 7.00 -4.94 -2.80
N ARG A 82 7.73 -5.56 -3.75
CA ARG A 82 8.96 -6.33 -3.47
C ARG A 82 10.06 -5.50 -2.79
N MET A 83 10.08 -4.19 -3.02
CA MET A 83 11.12 -3.32 -2.49
C MET A 83 10.75 -2.77 -1.11
N HIS A 84 9.55 -2.23 -0.96
CA HIS A 84 9.20 -1.38 0.17
C HIS A 84 8.08 -1.91 1.07
N GLU A 85 7.54 -3.10 0.81
CA GLU A 85 6.57 -3.71 1.71
C GLU A 85 7.13 -3.88 3.14
N PRO A 86 8.36 -4.38 3.35
CA PRO A 86 8.92 -4.47 4.69
C PRO A 86 9.06 -3.09 5.37
N THR A 87 9.41 -2.04 4.62
CA THR A 87 9.53 -0.66 5.13
C THR A 87 8.20 -0.17 5.67
N PHE A 88 7.14 -0.31 4.90
CA PHE A 88 5.81 0.16 5.32
C PHE A 88 5.20 -0.71 6.41
N ARG A 89 5.39 -2.03 6.37
CA ARG A 89 5.00 -2.92 7.48
C ARG A 89 5.70 -2.55 8.79
N GLY A 90 6.98 -2.19 8.72
CA GLY A 90 7.74 -1.67 9.86
C GLY A 90 7.13 -0.38 10.41
N ALA A 91 6.88 0.61 9.56
CA ALA A 91 6.28 1.90 9.96
C ALA A 91 4.89 1.71 10.59
N VAL A 92 4.06 0.84 10.01
CA VAL A 92 2.72 0.52 10.54
C VAL A 92 2.82 -0.15 11.91
N ALA A 93 3.75 -1.12 12.09
CA ALA A 93 4.00 -1.79 13.36
C ALA A 93 4.52 -0.83 14.44
N GLU A 94 5.43 0.08 14.10
CA GLU A 94 5.93 1.12 15.00
C GLU A 94 4.83 2.08 15.48
N ALA A 95 3.79 2.28 14.66
CA ALA A 95 2.62 3.06 15.04
C ALA A 95 1.64 2.31 15.96
N GLY A 96 1.84 0.99 16.16
CA GLY A 96 1.01 0.13 17.00
C GLY A 96 -0.12 -0.59 16.26
N LEU A 97 -0.15 -0.53 14.93
CA LEU A 97 -1.10 -1.27 14.12
C LEU A 97 -0.46 -2.61 13.67
N ASN A 98 -1.27 -3.67 13.57
CA ASN A 98 -0.78 -4.95 13.06
C ASN A 98 -0.21 -4.78 11.64
N PRO A 99 1.05 -5.21 11.36
CA PRO A 99 1.73 -4.95 10.08
C PRO A 99 1.06 -5.63 8.87
N PHE A 100 0.16 -6.57 9.10
CA PHE A 100 -0.57 -7.25 8.04
C PHE A 100 -1.90 -6.56 7.68
N LEU A 101 -2.26 -5.47 8.38
CA LEU A 101 -3.42 -4.64 8.08
C LEU A 101 -3.06 -3.48 7.13
N MET A 102 -2.11 -3.72 6.26
CA MET A 102 -1.73 -2.79 5.19
C MET A 102 -1.65 -3.48 3.83
N GLU A 103 -1.90 -2.73 2.78
CA GLU A 103 -1.81 -3.16 1.39
C GLU A 103 -1.04 -2.14 0.55
N MET A 104 -0.36 -2.59 -0.49
CA MET A 104 0.30 -1.71 -1.46
C MET A 104 -0.32 -1.83 -2.84
N ALA A 105 -0.58 -0.69 -3.49
CA ALA A 105 -0.89 -0.62 -4.90
C ALA A 105 0.35 -0.20 -5.69
N ASN A 106 0.79 -1.02 -6.64
CA ASN A 106 1.92 -0.68 -7.50
C ASN A 106 1.46 0.21 -8.66
N ILE A 107 1.55 1.53 -8.45
CA ILE A 107 1.20 2.54 -9.46
C ILE A 107 2.41 3.07 -10.24
N ARG A 108 3.61 2.52 -10.02
CA ARG A 108 4.81 2.85 -10.78
C ARG A 108 5.06 1.81 -11.87
N GLU A 109 5.59 0.64 -11.53
CA GLU A 109 5.98 -0.38 -12.50
C GLU A 109 4.78 -0.93 -13.28
N GLN A 110 3.65 -1.12 -12.61
CA GLN A 110 2.44 -1.68 -13.23
C GLN A 110 1.52 -0.61 -13.85
N CYS A 111 1.85 0.67 -13.68
CA CYS A 111 1.02 1.77 -14.17
C CYS A 111 1.84 2.83 -14.91
N THR A 112 2.48 3.77 -14.23
CA THR A 112 3.10 4.92 -14.89
C THR A 112 4.26 4.55 -15.81
N TRP A 113 5.05 3.54 -15.51
CA TRP A 113 6.11 3.07 -16.43
C TRP A 113 5.55 2.31 -17.64
N ALA A 114 4.51 1.52 -17.43
CA ALA A 114 3.87 0.77 -18.52
C ALA A 114 3.03 1.66 -19.45
N HIS A 115 2.58 2.82 -18.97
CA HIS A 115 1.72 3.76 -19.69
C HIS A 115 2.29 5.18 -19.73
N CYS A 116 3.63 5.34 -19.81
CA CYS A 116 4.28 6.65 -19.77
C CYS A 116 3.91 7.55 -20.96
N HIS A 117 3.39 7.00 -22.05
CA HIS A 117 2.92 7.73 -23.23
C HIS A 117 1.39 7.92 -23.28
N ASP A 118 0.67 7.45 -22.26
CA ASP A 118 -0.78 7.61 -22.11
C ASP A 118 -1.11 8.07 -20.67
N PRO A 119 -0.90 9.35 -20.33
CA PRO A 119 -1.13 9.84 -18.97
C PRO A 119 -2.59 9.71 -18.51
N GLU A 120 -3.55 9.84 -19.42
CA GLU A 120 -4.98 9.73 -19.09
C GLU A 120 -5.35 8.29 -18.72
N GLY A 121 -4.94 7.33 -19.54
CA GLY A 121 -5.10 5.90 -19.23
C GLY A 121 -4.32 5.48 -17.99
N ALA A 122 -3.11 6.02 -17.78
CA ALA A 122 -2.33 5.80 -16.57
C ALA A 122 -3.03 6.31 -15.31
N LEU A 123 -3.62 7.52 -15.37
CA LEU A 123 -4.36 8.08 -14.24
C LEU A 123 -5.58 7.23 -13.88
N LYS A 124 -6.35 6.82 -14.88
CA LYS A 124 -7.48 5.92 -14.67
C LYS A 124 -7.03 4.62 -14.02
N LYS A 125 -5.99 3.98 -14.56
CA LYS A 125 -5.43 2.74 -14.01
C LYS A 125 -4.89 2.90 -12.60
N ALA A 126 -4.24 4.02 -12.27
CA ALA A 126 -3.76 4.29 -10.92
C ALA A 126 -4.92 4.37 -9.92
N LYS A 127 -6.03 5.03 -10.31
CA LYS A 127 -7.26 5.08 -9.51
C LYS A 127 -7.85 3.68 -9.33
N ASP A 128 -7.95 2.87 -10.39
CA ASP A 128 -8.47 1.50 -10.34
C ASP A 128 -7.61 0.59 -9.43
N LEU A 129 -6.27 0.66 -9.55
CA LEU A 129 -5.34 -0.10 -8.69
C LEU A 129 -5.45 0.32 -7.22
N THR A 130 -5.58 1.62 -6.96
CA THR A 130 -5.76 2.15 -5.60
C THR A 130 -7.11 1.69 -5.03
N ALA A 131 -8.20 1.75 -5.81
CA ALA A 131 -9.51 1.26 -5.39
C ALA A 131 -9.50 -0.25 -5.09
N ALA A 132 -8.81 -1.04 -5.91
CA ALA A 132 -8.64 -2.48 -5.67
C ALA A 132 -7.87 -2.75 -4.38
N ALA A 133 -6.82 -1.97 -4.07
CA ALA A 133 -6.08 -2.09 -2.82
C ALA A 133 -6.94 -1.68 -1.60
N VAL A 134 -7.76 -0.62 -1.71
CA VAL A 134 -8.71 -0.22 -0.67
C VAL A 134 -9.75 -1.32 -0.44
N ALA A 135 -10.30 -1.88 -1.50
CA ALA A 135 -11.24 -3.00 -1.37
C ALA A 135 -10.58 -4.23 -0.72
N LYS A 136 -9.35 -4.57 -1.12
CA LYS A 136 -8.61 -5.71 -0.56
C LYS A 136 -8.29 -5.50 0.92
N VAL A 137 -7.79 -4.32 1.32
CA VAL A 137 -7.38 -4.05 2.70
C VAL A 137 -8.54 -4.16 3.69
N SER A 138 -9.77 -3.91 3.24
CA SER A 138 -10.98 -4.03 4.08
C SER A 138 -11.26 -5.46 4.55
N PHE A 139 -10.76 -6.47 3.82
CA PHE A 139 -10.90 -7.88 4.15
C PHE A 139 -9.70 -8.47 4.90
N LEU A 140 -8.62 -7.71 5.09
CA LEU A 140 -7.45 -8.21 5.80
C LEU A 140 -7.75 -8.44 7.27
N GLN A 141 -7.20 -9.53 7.79
CA GLN A 141 -7.25 -9.89 9.20
C GLN A 141 -5.86 -9.71 9.83
N PRO A 142 -5.78 -9.36 11.13
CA PRO A 142 -4.50 -9.33 11.81
C PRO A 142 -3.89 -10.73 11.82
N LEU A 143 -2.60 -10.82 11.52
CA LEU A 143 -1.85 -12.06 11.50
C LEU A 143 -0.70 -11.99 12.49
N ASP A 144 -0.34 -13.15 13.04
CA ASP A 144 0.86 -13.31 13.85
C ASP A 144 2.04 -13.78 13.02
N MET A 145 3.23 -13.28 13.33
CA MET A 145 4.46 -13.76 12.70
C MET A 145 4.85 -15.13 13.25
N ILE A 146 4.93 -16.12 12.37
CA ILE A 146 5.42 -17.45 12.70
C ILE A 146 6.94 -17.48 12.49
N ARG A 147 7.69 -17.88 13.53
CA ARG A 147 9.13 -18.12 13.45
C ARG A 147 9.40 -19.61 13.26
N VAL A 148 10.05 -19.94 12.15
CA VAL A 148 10.45 -21.32 11.88
C VAL A 148 11.98 -21.43 11.88
N PRO A 149 12.57 -22.54 12.38
CA PRO A 149 14.01 -22.75 12.29
C PRO A 149 14.41 -22.94 10.83
N VAL A 150 15.52 -22.33 10.45
CA VAL A 150 16.08 -22.46 9.10
C VAL A 150 17.37 -23.23 9.15
N SER A 151 17.48 -24.30 8.34
CA SER A 151 18.75 -24.99 8.10
C SER A 151 19.67 -24.09 7.26
N LYS A 152 20.87 -23.78 7.76
CA LYS A 152 21.87 -22.98 7.04
C LYS A 152 22.53 -23.82 5.91
N ARG A 153 21.72 -24.26 4.94
CA ARG A 153 22.17 -25.02 3.77
C ARG A 153 21.57 -24.37 2.52
N ALA A 154 22.36 -24.35 1.47
CA ALA A 154 21.92 -23.89 0.16
C ALA A 154 21.80 -25.08 -0.78
N LEU A 155 20.73 -25.12 -1.56
CA LEU A 155 20.58 -26.03 -2.71
C LEU A 155 20.65 -25.17 -3.97
N VAL A 156 21.61 -25.47 -4.86
CA VAL A 156 21.71 -24.85 -6.17
C VAL A 156 21.18 -25.83 -7.20
N ILE A 157 20.12 -25.44 -7.90
CA ILE A 157 19.54 -26.22 -9.00
C ILE A 157 19.81 -25.46 -10.29
N GLY A 158 20.61 -26.04 -11.17
CA GLY A 158 21.14 -25.38 -12.35
C GLY A 158 22.53 -24.78 -12.05
N GLY A 159 23.04 -23.98 -12.94
CA GLY A 159 24.39 -23.39 -12.85
C GLY A 159 25.20 -23.66 -14.10
N GLY A 160 24.55 -24.09 -15.18
CA GLY A 160 25.12 -24.09 -16.54
C GLY A 160 25.27 -22.67 -17.08
N VAL A 161 26.09 -22.54 -18.14
CA VAL A 161 26.29 -21.31 -18.93
C VAL A 161 25.07 -21.01 -19.78
#